data_d7585590c57c6b1c83003c1340b2924a
#
_entry.id   d7585590c57c6b1c83003c1340b2924a
#
_cell.length_a   1.000
_cell.length_b   1.000
_cell.length_c   1.000
_cell.angle_alpha   90.00
_cell.angle_beta   90.00
_cell.angle_gamma   90.00
#
_symmetry.space_group_name_H-M   'P 1'
#
loop_
_entity.id
_entity.type
_entity.pdbx_description
1 polymer ?
#
loop_
_entity_poly.entity_id
_entity_poly.type
_entity_poly.pdbx_seq_one_letter_code
_entity_poly.pdbx_strand_id
1 'polypeptide(L)'
;MSSSVHLNSIDGAITTYDATPTPIVAIPATDPNVSLRIDVTVTCSKPDNSDFKSWDQVLVVNKTAGGTPSMSGAAINAVAPSGSLGSSAWTLSTTFGPNNVFINVVGQAAATINWF
;
A
#
# COMPACT_ATOMS: atom_id res chain seq x y z
N MET A 1 -29.32 4.75 4.61
CA MET A 1 -28.56 4.92 5.83
C MET A 1 -27.11 5.24 5.50
N SER A 2 -26.61 6.26 6.08
CA SER A 2 -25.22 6.59 5.90
C SER A 2 -24.35 5.86 6.91
N SER A 3 -23.20 5.43 6.47
CA SER A 3 -22.18 4.89 7.35
C SER A 3 -21.41 5.98 8.04
N SER A 4 -21.05 5.75 9.26
CA SER A 4 -20.10 6.61 9.94
C SER A 4 -18.74 6.50 9.26
N VAL A 5 -18.07 7.60 9.17
CA VAL A 5 -16.68 7.61 8.74
C VAL A 5 -15.79 7.41 9.96
N HIS A 6 -14.97 6.42 9.89
CA HIS A 6 -13.99 6.16 10.92
C HIS A 6 -12.60 6.41 10.38
N LEU A 7 -11.87 7.27 11.07
CA LEU A 7 -10.49 7.56 10.73
C LEU A 7 -9.61 6.66 11.57
N ASN A 8 -9.18 5.58 10.97
CA ASN A 8 -8.23 4.68 11.58
C ASN A 8 -6.89 4.84 10.90
N SER A 9 -5.84 4.95 11.69
CA SER A 9 -4.48 4.85 11.20
C SER A 9 -3.98 3.43 11.41
N ILE A 10 -3.43 2.85 10.35
CA ILE A 10 -2.77 1.56 10.40
C ILE A 10 -1.33 1.79 10.00
N ASP A 11 -0.43 1.52 10.91
CA ASP A 11 1.00 1.68 10.66
C ASP A 11 1.63 0.33 10.38
N GLY A 12 2.58 0.32 9.47
CA GLY A 12 3.36 -0.86 9.15
C GLY A 12 4.81 -0.50 8.92
N ALA A 13 5.68 -1.42 9.19
CA ALA A 13 7.10 -1.30 8.90
C ALA A 13 7.63 -2.68 8.54
N ILE A 14 8.46 -2.75 7.52
CA ILE A 14 9.08 -4.01 7.10
C ILE A 14 10.42 -3.73 6.43
N THR A 15 11.29 -4.72 6.45
CA THR A 15 12.55 -4.70 5.71
C THR A 15 12.50 -5.75 4.62
N THR A 16 12.84 -5.38 3.41
CA THR A 16 12.93 -6.30 2.27
C THR A 16 14.39 -6.44 1.83
N TYR A 17 14.69 -7.59 1.23
CA TYR A 17 16.04 -7.95 0.77
C TYR A 17 16.06 -8.34 -0.70
N ASP A 18 14.90 -8.38 -1.34
CA ASP A 18 14.75 -8.80 -2.74
C ASP A 18 13.55 -8.09 -3.38
N ALA A 19 13.21 -8.49 -4.60
CA ALA A 19 12.11 -7.90 -5.37
C ALA A 19 10.77 -8.64 -5.18
N THR A 20 10.66 -9.53 -4.21
CA THR A 20 9.40 -10.23 -3.94
C THR A 20 8.39 -9.27 -3.32
N PRO A 21 7.18 -9.14 -3.88
CA PRO A 21 6.13 -8.32 -3.25
C PRO A 21 5.84 -8.82 -1.84
N THR A 22 5.85 -7.92 -0.88
CA THR A 22 5.69 -8.26 0.54
C THR A 22 4.66 -7.32 1.16
N PRO A 23 3.61 -7.85 1.83
CA PRO A 23 2.63 -7.01 2.49
C PRO A 23 3.26 -6.21 3.64
N ILE A 24 3.04 -4.89 3.63
CA ILE A 24 3.42 -4.03 4.75
C ILE A 24 2.25 -3.82 5.71
N VAL A 25 1.04 -3.78 5.18
CA VAL A 25 -0.18 -3.69 5.98
C VAL A 25 -1.29 -4.52 5.35
N ALA A 26 -2.21 -5.00 6.20
CA ALA A 26 -3.46 -5.63 5.80
C ALA A 26 -4.59 -4.79 6.38
N ILE A 27 -5.48 -4.31 5.52
CA ILE A 27 -6.60 -3.46 5.91
C ILE A 27 -7.87 -4.29 5.90
N PRO A 28 -8.58 -4.41 7.04
CA PRO A 28 -9.81 -5.20 7.09
C PRO A 28 -10.91 -4.60 6.20
N ALA A 29 -11.62 -5.46 5.47
CA ALA A 29 -12.81 -5.12 4.70
C ALA A 29 -13.83 -6.23 4.94
N THR A 30 -14.29 -6.36 6.18
CA THR A 30 -15.12 -7.46 6.63
C THR A 30 -16.63 -7.23 6.45
N ASP A 31 -17.06 -5.98 6.31
CA ASP A 31 -18.46 -5.67 6.11
C ASP A 31 -18.94 -6.21 4.75
N PRO A 32 -20.17 -6.76 4.67
CA PRO A 32 -20.67 -7.31 3.42
C PRO A 32 -20.76 -6.30 2.28
N ASN A 33 -21.08 -5.06 2.62
CA ASN A 33 -21.16 -3.97 1.66
C ASN A 33 -20.37 -2.80 2.20
N VAL A 34 -19.26 -2.47 1.58
CA VAL A 34 -18.42 -1.39 2.05
C VAL A 34 -17.72 -0.71 0.87
N SER A 35 -17.61 0.60 0.98
CA SER A 35 -16.73 1.40 0.13
C SER A 35 -15.71 2.07 1.03
N LEU A 36 -14.45 1.91 0.71
CA LEU A 36 -13.35 2.44 1.49
C LEU A 36 -12.52 3.41 0.64
N ARG A 37 -12.21 4.53 1.23
CA ARG A 37 -11.12 5.37 0.74
C ARG A 37 -9.91 5.14 1.64
N ILE A 38 -8.80 4.80 1.04
CA ILE A 38 -7.56 4.51 1.76
C ILE A 38 -6.49 5.48 1.29
N ASP A 39 -6.01 6.30 2.19
CA ASP A 39 -4.89 7.18 1.95
C ASP A 39 -3.63 6.46 2.40
N VAL A 40 -2.70 6.27 1.47
CA VAL A 40 -1.48 5.51 1.69
C VAL A 40 -0.29 6.43 1.58
N THR A 41 0.48 6.50 2.65
CA THR A 41 1.78 7.19 2.65
C THR A 41 2.85 6.18 3.03
N VAL A 42 3.82 6.00 2.15
CA VAL A 42 4.93 5.07 2.37
C VAL A 42 6.23 5.78 2.09
N THR A 43 7.17 5.61 2.98
CA THR A 43 8.54 6.10 2.82
C THR A 43 9.49 4.92 3.00
N CYS A 44 10.52 4.86 2.21
CA CYS A 44 11.53 3.82 2.34
C CYS A 44 12.92 4.32 2.01
N SER A 45 13.91 3.62 2.54
CA SER A 45 15.30 3.94 2.31
C SER A 45 16.21 2.74 2.53
N LYS A 46 17.38 2.75 1.91
CA LYS A 46 18.46 1.87 2.33
C LYS A 46 19.00 2.29 3.71
N PRO A 47 19.61 1.38 4.46
CA PRO A 47 20.10 1.71 5.80
C PRO A 47 21.08 2.88 5.86
N ASP A 48 21.89 3.06 4.82
CA ASP A 48 22.83 4.17 4.71
C ASP A 48 22.23 5.42 4.08
N ASN A 49 20.92 5.35 3.74
CA ASN A 49 20.17 6.44 3.12
C ASN A 49 20.72 6.89 1.75
N SER A 50 21.46 6.04 1.08
CA SER A 50 21.98 6.33 -0.26
C SER A 50 20.90 6.36 -1.32
N ASP A 51 19.85 5.54 -1.14
CA ASP A 51 18.66 5.53 -1.97
C ASP A 51 17.42 5.59 -1.09
N PHE A 52 16.40 6.31 -1.57
CA PHE A 52 15.15 6.53 -0.83
C PHE A 52 14.02 6.79 -1.81
N LYS A 53 12.78 6.57 -1.36
CA LYS A 53 11.58 6.86 -2.14
C LYS A 53 10.36 7.07 -1.23
N SER A 54 9.43 7.86 -1.71
CA SER A 54 8.16 8.12 -1.03
C SER A 54 7.00 8.06 -2.00
N TRP A 55 5.85 7.60 -1.50
CA TRP A 55 4.58 7.60 -2.23
C TRP A 55 3.50 8.23 -1.39
N ASP A 56 2.57 8.86 -2.07
CA ASP A 56 1.32 9.34 -1.49
C ASP A 56 0.21 9.00 -2.47
N GLN A 57 -0.60 8.01 -2.12
CA GLN A 57 -1.61 7.44 -3.01
C GLN A 57 -2.98 7.42 -2.34
N VAL A 58 -4.01 7.42 -3.17
CA VAL A 58 -5.40 7.22 -2.73
C VAL A 58 -5.96 6.01 -3.45
N LEU A 59 -6.52 5.09 -2.68
CA LEU A 59 -7.20 3.91 -3.19
C LEU A 59 -8.68 4.03 -2.88
N VAL A 60 -9.53 3.66 -3.85
CA VAL A 60 -10.96 3.49 -3.62
C VAL A 60 -11.29 2.02 -3.80
N VAL A 61 -11.72 1.39 -2.71
CA VAL A 61 -11.99 -0.04 -2.66
C VAL A 61 -13.48 -0.26 -2.42
N ASN A 62 -14.06 -1.16 -3.15
CA ASN A 62 -15.46 -1.52 -3.05
C ASN A 62 -15.61 -3.02 -2.82
N LYS A 63 -16.55 -3.38 -1.96
CA LYS A 63 -16.92 -4.77 -1.69
C LYS A 63 -18.43 -4.88 -1.63
N THR A 64 -18.98 -5.82 -2.38
CA THR A 64 -20.40 -6.17 -2.32
C THR A 64 -20.62 -7.41 -1.48
N ALA A 65 -21.86 -7.66 -1.07
CA ALA A 65 -22.19 -8.85 -0.28
C ALA A 65 -21.74 -10.13 -0.97
N GLY A 66 -20.99 -10.94 -0.25
CA GLY A 66 -20.43 -12.18 -0.78
C GLY A 66 -19.27 -12.03 -1.74
N GLY A 67 -18.87 -10.80 -2.04
CA GLY A 67 -17.78 -10.52 -2.96
C GLY A 67 -16.43 -10.31 -2.27
N THR A 68 -15.39 -10.36 -3.08
CA THR A 68 -14.04 -9.96 -2.67
C THR A 68 -13.88 -8.46 -2.86
N PRO A 69 -13.17 -7.75 -1.98
CA PRO A 69 -12.84 -6.36 -2.20
C PRO A 69 -12.12 -6.15 -3.54
N SER A 70 -12.41 -5.06 -4.20
CA SER A 70 -11.76 -4.72 -5.47
C SER A 70 -11.62 -3.22 -5.62
N MET A 71 -10.71 -2.79 -6.48
CA MET A 71 -10.56 -1.39 -6.85
C MET A 71 -11.28 -1.10 -8.16
N SER A 72 -11.91 0.07 -8.22
CA SER A 72 -12.47 0.59 -9.47
C SER A 72 -11.42 1.45 -10.16
N GLY A 73 -10.52 0.80 -10.86
CA GLY A 73 -9.40 1.47 -11.51
C GLY A 73 -8.10 1.39 -10.73
N ALA A 74 -7.09 2.12 -11.18
CA ALA A 74 -5.79 2.14 -10.55
C ALA A 74 -5.77 3.12 -9.36
N ALA A 75 -4.78 2.95 -8.48
CA ALA A 75 -4.51 3.92 -7.45
C ALA A 75 -4.24 5.30 -8.04
N ILE A 76 -4.77 6.32 -7.39
CA ILE A 76 -4.49 7.71 -7.75
C ILE A 76 -3.28 8.16 -6.95
N ASN A 77 -2.24 8.62 -7.62
CA ASN A 77 -1.12 9.23 -6.94
C ASN A 77 -1.51 10.66 -6.55
N ALA A 78 -1.78 10.90 -5.29
CA ALA A 78 -2.08 12.23 -4.76
C ALA A 78 -0.88 13.16 -4.95
N VAL A 79 0.32 12.60 -4.77
CA VAL A 79 1.59 13.23 -5.12
C VAL A 79 2.40 12.19 -5.90
N ALA A 80 2.96 12.58 -7.01
CA ALA A 80 3.79 11.68 -7.81
C ALA A 80 4.92 11.11 -6.95
N PRO A 81 5.24 9.81 -7.08
CA PRO A 81 6.34 9.22 -6.33
C PRO A 81 7.63 9.99 -6.54
N SER A 82 8.34 10.21 -5.44
CA SER A 82 9.58 10.97 -5.45
C SER A 82 10.68 10.16 -4.78
N GLY A 83 11.86 10.17 -5.35
CA GLY A 83 12.97 9.44 -4.79
C GLY A 83 14.27 9.59 -5.57
N SER A 84 15.30 8.91 -5.10
CA SER A 84 16.59 8.87 -5.76
C SER A 84 16.55 8.03 -7.04
N LEU A 85 17.53 8.23 -7.92
CA LEU A 85 17.60 7.46 -9.17
C LEU A 85 17.75 5.95 -8.91
N GLY A 86 18.47 5.56 -7.88
CA GLY A 86 18.67 4.16 -7.52
C GLY A 86 17.41 3.47 -7.02
N SER A 87 16.37 4.22 -6.68
CA SER A 87 15.09 3.69 -6.20
C SER A 87 14.04 3.51 -7.30
N SER A 88 14.39 3.71 -8.55
CA SER A 88 13.43 3.71 -9.67
C SER A 88 12.66 2.39 -9.82
N ALA A 89 13.27 1.26 -9.44
CA ALA A 89 12.64 -0.05 -9.53
C ALA A 89 11.72 -0.37 -8.34
N TRP A 90 11.73 0.45 -7.30
CA TRP A 90 10.93 0.21 -6.10
C TRP A 90 9.50 0.65 -6.33
N THR A 91 8.54 -0.19 -5.98
CA THR A 91 7.13 0.08 -6.27
C THR A 91 6.23 -0.36 -5.12
N LEU A 92 4.99 0.13 -5.17
CA LEU A 92 3.89 -0.37 -4.37
C LEU A 92 2.93 -1.14 -5.25
N SER A 93 2.26 -2.13 -4.69
CA SER A 93 1.15 -2.82 -5.34
C SER A 93 0.04 -3.08 -4.33
N THR A 94 -1.15 -3.38 -4.83
CA THR A 94 -2.31 -3.67 -4.01
C THR A 94 -2.87 -5.02 -4.43
N THR A 95 -3.12 -5.88 -3.44
CA THR A 95 -3.79 -7.17 -3.65
C THR A 95 -4.95 -7.31 -2.69
N PHE A 96 -5.83 -8.28 -2.96
CA PHE A 96 -7.06 -8.45 -2.21
C PHE A 96 -7.21 -9.88 -1.73
N GLY A 97 -7.50 -10.04 -0.44
CA GLY A 97 -8.01 -11.28 0.12
C GLY A 97 -9.53 -11.23 0.21
N PRO A 98 -10.18 -12.29 0.73
CA PRO A 98 -11.64 -12.31 0.85
C PRO A 98 -12.20 -11.17 1.70
N ASN A 99 -11.47 -10.75 2.71
CA ASN A 99 -11.90 -9.72 3.67
C ASN A 99 -10.80 -8.71 3.97
N ASN A 100 -9.82 -8.57 3.10
CA ASN A 100 -8.66 -7.72 3.35
C ASN A 100 -8.19 -7.03 2.08
N VAL A 101 -7.60 -5.87 2.27
CA VAL A 101 -6.83 -5.17 1.27
C VAL A 101 -5.38 -5.17 1.73
N PHE A 102 -4.48 -5.65 0.89
CA PHE A 102 -3.06 -5.70 1.20
C PHE A 102 -2.32 -4.62 0.42
N ILE A 103 -1.56 -3.81 1.12
CA ILE A 103 -0.59 -2.92 0.51
C ILE A 103 0.76 -3.63 0.53
N ASN A 104 1.29 -3.88 -0.66
CA ASN A 104 2.55 -4.59 -0.82
C ASN A 104 3.65 -3.63 -1.25
N VAL A 105 4.84 -3.89 -0.77
CA VAL A 105 6.04 -3.19 -1.18
C VAL A 105 6.89 -4.13 -2.03
N VAL A 106 7.49 -3.58 -3.07
CA VAL A 106 8.36 -4.32 -3.98
C VAL A 106 9.71 -3.61 -3.99
N GLY A 107 10.70 -4.28 -3.45
CA GLY A 107 12.06 -3.78 -3.36
C GLY A 107 12.89 -4.14 -4.58
N GLN A 108 14.11 -4.53 -4.34
CA GLN A 108 15.10 -4.79 -5.37
C GLN A 108 15.97 -5.98 -4.97
N ALA A 109 16.39 -6.76 -5.94
CA ALA A 109 17.29 -7.88 -5.71
C ALA A 109 18.60 -7.39 -5.08
N ALA A 110 19.08 -8.14 -4.08
CA ALA A 110 20.32 -7.87 -3.37
C ALA A 110 20.38 -6.47 -2.72
N ALA A 111 19.24 -5.90 -2.38
CA ALA A 111 19.16 -4.60 -1.71
C ALA A 111 18.34 -4.70 -0.42
N THR A 112 18.90 -4.20 0.66
CA THR A 112 18.19 -4.06 1.93
C THR A 112 17.45 -2.73 1.93
N ILE A 113 16.14 -2.77 2.12
CA ILE A 113 15.29 -1.58 2.09
C ILE A 113 14.38 -1.60 3.31
N ASN A 114 14.38 -0.53 4.07
CA ASN A 114 13.48 -0.33 5.19
C ASN A 114 12.27 0.49 4.72
N TRP A 115 11.07 -0.04 4.98
CA TRP A 115 9.80 0.54 4.56
C TRP A 115 8.98 0.96 5.79
N PHE A 116 8.31 2.09 5.67
CA PHE A 116 7.50 2.64 6.76
C PHE A 116 6.11 3.04 6.30
#